data_71074ecc520767d978db259ea3275ab7
#
_entry.id   71074ecc520767d978db259ea3275ab7
#
_cell.length_a   1.000
_cell.length_b   1.000
_cell.length_c   1.000
_cell.angle_alpha   90.00
_cell.angle_beta   90.00
_cell.angle_gamma   90.00
#
_symmetry.space_group_name_H-M   'P 1'
#
loop_
_entity.id
_entity.type
_entity.pdbx_description
1 polymer ?
#
loop_
_entity_poly.entity_id
_entity_poly.type
_entity_poly.pdbx_seq_one_letter_code
_entity_poly.pdbx_strand_id
1 'polypeptide(L)'
;NREVIIIDDMDNEVILPKDQQIRSDFFRKGDTIRGVVKEVQLKGMKPRIVLSRTSPKFLERLFEQEIPEVADGLIIVKRVERIPGEKAKVAVESYDERIDPVGACVGMKGSRIHGIVRELGNGNIDVINYTSNTSLFISRALSPAKVSSITIDEDNSRAEVFLKPDQVSLAIGRGGTNIRLAGSISGYEIDVYRDVDDTEDVALAEFVDEIDGWIIDELKNIGCDTAKSVLELSSTELVQR
;
A
#
# COMPACT_ATOMS: atom_id res chain seq x y z
N ASN A 1 -12.09 21.89 -11.20
CA ASN A 1 -12.91 22.13 -10.01
C ASN A 1 -12.64 23.54 -9.47
N ARG A 2 -13.68 24.25 -9.00
CA ARG A 2 -13.58 25.55 -8.34
C ARG A 2 -13.67 25.35 -6.83
N GLU A 3 -13.34 26.37 -6.05
CA GLU A 3 -13.68 26.42 -4.63
C GLU A 3 -15.19 26.29 -4.45
N VAL A 4 -15.63 25.46 -3.51
CA VAL A 4 -17.05 25.30 -3.17
C VAL A 4 -17.32 26.07 -1.90
N ILE A 5 -18.30 26.95 -1.93
CA ILE A 5 -18.77 27.69 -0.77
C ILE A 5 -20.06 27.02 -0.30
N ILE A 6 -20.07 26.65 0.97
CA ILE A 6 -21.18 26.02 1.66
C ILE A 6 -21.66 27.01 2.71
N ILE A 7 -22.97 27.17 2.84
CA ILE A 7 -23.56 27.97 3.92
C ILE A 7 -24.22 26.97 4.86
N ASP A 8 -23.81 27.00 6.11
CA ASP A 8 -24.43 26.19 7.15
C ASP A 8 -25.74 26.80 7.65
N ASP A 9 -26.47 26.09 8.50
CA ASP A 9 -27.75 26.54 9.06
C ASP A 9 -27.62 27.77 9.96
N MET A 10 -26.40 28.20 10.29
CA MET A 10 -26.09 29.38 11.11
C MET A 10 -25.48 30.52 10.31
N ASP A 11 -25.59 30.50 8.98
CA ASP A 11 -25.00 31.48 8.06
C ASP A 11 -23.48 31.66 8.16
N ASN A 12 -22.75 30.62 8.64
CA ASN A 12 -21.30 30.64 8.60
C ASN A 12 -20.77 30.28 7.22
N GLU A 13 -19.69 30.94 6.81
CA GLU A 13 -18.98 30.60 5.58
C GLU A 13 -18.12 29.36 5.79
N VAL A 14 -18.55 28.26 5.17
CA VAL A 14 -17.80 27.01 5.13
C VAL A 14 -17.29 26.82 3.72
N ILE A 15 -15.99 26.59 3.57
CA ILE A 15 -15.37 26.45 2.25
C ILE A 15 -14.71 25.09 2.08
N LEU A 16 -14.79 24.58 0.86
CA LEU A 16 -14.05 23.41 0.41
C LEU A 16 -13.11 23.83 -0.74
N PRO A 17 -11.83 24.17 -0.43
CA PRO A 17 -10.86 24.59 -1.43
C PRO A 17 -10.58 23.50 -2.45
N LYS A 18 -10.11 23.89 -3.63
CA LYS A 18 -9.81 22.96 -4.74
C LYS A 18 -8.81 21.86 -4.36
N ASP A 19 -7.78 22.20 -3.61
CA ASP A 19 -6.73 21.27 -3.13
C ASP A 19 -7.24 20.31 -2.04
N GLN A 20 -8.41 20.60 -1.45
CA GLN A 20 -9.07 19.77 -0.45
C GLN A 20 -10.21 18.92 -1.04
N GLN A 21 -10.44 19.01 -2.35
CA GLN A 21 -11.41 18.18 -3.08
C GLN A 21 -10.72 16.94 -3.64
N ILE A 22 -11.44 15.82 -3.67
CA ILE A 22 -11.02 14.64 -4.44
C ILE A 22 -11.13 14.99 -5.93
N ARG A 23 -10.23 14.48 -6.76
CA ARG A 23 -10.19 14.83 -8.20
C ARG A 23 -11.51 14.56 -8.93
N SER A 24 -12.25 13.55 -8.50
CA SER A 24 -13.56 13.17 -9.04
C SER A 24 -14.73 13.94 -8.45
N ASP A 25 -14.51 14.78 -7.42
CA ASP A 25 -15.59 15.54 -6.78
C ASP A 25 -16.24 16.51 -7.77
N PHE A 26 -17.57 16.44 -7.83
CA PHE A 26 -18.38 17.36 -8.60
C PHE A 26 -19.65 17.67 -7.81
N PHE A 27 -19.80 18.91 -7.39
CA PHE A 27 -20.92 19.35 -6.57
C PHE A 27 -21.78 20.37 -7.32
N ARG A 28 -23.10 20.26 -7.19
CA ARG A 28 -24.11 21.17 -7.71
C ARG A 28 -24.73 21.94 -6.57
N LYS A 29 -25.36 23.03 -6.89
CA LYS A 29 -26.17 23.83 -5.92
C LYS A 29 -27.27 22.91 -5.34
N GLY A 30 -27.31 22.82 -4.02
CA GLY A 30 -28.27 22.00 -3.29
C GLY A 30 -27.75 20.60 -2.88
N ASP A 31 -26.55 20.20 -3.36
CA ASP A 31 -25.96 18.96 -2.94
C ASP A 31 -25.48 19.03 -1.48
N THR A 32 -25.63 17.92 -0.77
CA THR A 32 -25.06 17.74 0.56
C THR A 32 -23.61 17.25 0.43
N ILE A 33 -22.70 17.86 1.19
CA ILE A 33 -21.28 17.54 1.14
C ILE A 33 -20.84 16.99 2.49
N ARG A 34 -20.16 15.86 2.47
CA ARG A 34 -19.44 15.31 3.65
C ARG A 34 -17.97 15.72 3.58
N GLY A 35 -17.42 16.13 4.70
CA GLY A 35 -16.01 16.48 4.85
C GLY A 35 -15.63 16.60 6.31
N VAL A 36 -14.35 16.75 6.58
CA VAL A 36 -13.85 17.05 7.93
C VAL A 36 -13.38 18.49 8.00
N VAL A 37 -13.53 19.13 9.15
CA VAL A 37 -12.95 20.45 9.39
C VAL A 37 -11.42 20.29 9.43
N LYS A 38 -10.74 20.95 8.50
CA LYS A 38 -9.29 21.02 8.44
C LYS A 38 -8.75 22.08 9.38
N GLU A 39 -9.36 23.26 9.29
CA GLU A 39 -8.99 24.41 10.13
C GLU A 39 -10.14 25.40 10.21
N VAL A 40 -10.08 26.26 11.22
CA VAL A 40 -10.97 27.41 11.38
C VAL A 40 -10.11 28.66 11.36
N GLN A 41 -10.33 29.52 10.37
CA GLN A 41 -9.64 30.78 10.19
C GLN A 41 -10.54 31.94 10.65
N LEU A 42 -9.96 33.03 11.11
CA LEU A 42 -10.69 34.28 11.35
C LEU A 42 -10.48 35.22 10.15
N LYS A 43 -11.56 35.55 9.45
CA LYS A 43 -11.56 36.56 8.39
C LYS A 43 -12.26 37.80 8.91
N GLY A 44 -11.51 38.73 9.47
CA GLY A 44 -12.05 39.79 10.28
C GLY A 44 -12.65 39.28 11.59
N MET A 45 -13.94 39.55 11.83
CA MET A 45 -14.66 39.06 13.04
C MET A 45 -15.50 37.81 12.78
N LYS A 46 -15.50 37.26 11.55
CA LYS A 46 -16.29 36.07 11.21
C LYS A 46 -15.40 34.84 11.09
N PRO A 47 -15.82 33.68 11.63
CA PRO A 47 -15.12 32.43 11.43
C PRO A 47 -15.28 31.97 9.97
N ARG A 48 -14.19 31.51 9.38
CA ARG A 48 -14.16 30.85 8.08
C ARG A 48 -13.73 29.41 8.30
N ILE A 49 -14.60 28.46 8.05
CA ILE A 49 -14.38 27.05 8.28
C ILE A 49 -13.88 26.40 6.99
N VAL A 50 -12.70 25.79 7.04
CA VAL A 50 -12.12 25.09 5.89
C VAL A 50 -12.34 23.59 6.05
N LEU A 51 -13.04 23.00 5.08
CA LEU A 51 -13.25 21.55 4.99
C LEU A 51 -12.18 20.86 4.16
N SER A 52 -11.98 19.58 4.45
CA SER A 52 -11.16 18.69 3.65
C SER A 52 -11.87 17.36 3.37
N ARG A 53 -11.74 16.89 2.13
CA ARG A 53 -12.12 15.55 1.68
C ARG A 53 -10.88 14.72 1.31
N THR A 54 -9.69 15.33 1.31
CA THR A 54 -8.41 14.68 1.01
C THR A 54 -7.67 14.19 2.26
N SER A 55 -7.99 14.75 3.42
CA SER A 55 -7.36 14.38 4.69
C SER A 55 -7.57 12.90 5.04
N PRO A 56 -6.55 12.19 5.59
CA PRO A 56 -6.72 10.87 6.17
C PRO A 56 -7.84 10.82 7.23
N LYS A 57 -8.00 11.90 7.99
CA LYS A 57 -9.05 12.04 9.02
C LYS A 57 -10.46 11.91 8.46
N PHE A 58 -10.69 12.30 7.20
CA PHE A 58 -11.98 12.12 6.56
C PHE A 58 -12.32 10.63 6.41
N LEU A 59 -11.34 9.81 6.01
CA LEU A 59 -11.52 8.37 5.89
C LEU A 59 -11.74 7.71 7.27
N GLU A 60 -11.04 8.13 8.31
CA GLU A 60 -11.28 7.65 9.68
C GLU A 60 -12.74 7.92 10.11
N ARG A 61 -13.24 9.14 9.87
CA ARG A 61 -14.62 9.51 10.21
C ARG A 61 -15.67 8.73 9.40
N LEU A 62 -15.37 8.40 8.15
CA LEU A 62 -16.25 7.53 7.37
C LEU A 62 -16.28 6.10 7.93
N PHE A 63 -15.16 5.57 8.42
CA PHE A 63 -15.13 4.29 9.12
C PHE A 63 -15.99 4.30 10.38
N GLU A 64 -15.89 5.35 11.20
CA GLU A 64 -16.73 5.53 12.39
C GLU A 64 -18.24 5.61 12.05
N GLN A 65 -18.60 6.23 10.94
CA GLN A 65 -20.00 6.40 10.55
C GLN A 65 -20.63 5.14 9.94
N GLU A 66 -19.84 4.38 9.17
CA GLU A 66 -20.37 3.26 8.37
C GLU A 66 -20.15 1.89 9.06
N ILE A 67 -19.29 1.81 10.08
CA ILE A 67 -18.91 0.56 10.74
C ILE A 67 -19.26 0.65 12.24
N PRO A 68 -20.32 -0.03 12.69
CA PRO A 68 -20.77 0.04 14.08
C PRO A 68 -19.69 -0.36 15.07
N GLU A 69 -18.89 -1.39 14.79
CA GLU A 69 -17.83 -1.86 15.68
C GLU A 69 -16.72 -0.83 15.87
N VAL A 70 -16.52 0.08 14.88
CA VAL A 70 -15.60 1.22 15.02
C VAL A 70 -16.26 2.33 15.84
N ALA A 71 -17.54 2.63 15.60
CA ALA A 71 -18.29 3.61 16.36
C ALA A 71 -18.39 3.25 17.86
N ASP A 72 -18.54 1.96 18.15
CA ASP A 72 -18.63 1.42 19.51
C ASP A 72 -17.25 1.25 20.18
N GLY A 73 -16.15 1.54 19.48
CA GLY A 73 -14.79 1.40 19.99
C GLY A 73 -14.28 -0.02 20.14
N LEU A 74 -14.98 -1.01 19.57
CA LEU A 74 -14.54 -2.42 19.55
C LEU A 74 -13.42 -2.64 18.52
N ILE A 75 -13.42 -1.86 17.47
CA ILE A 75 -12.36 -1.80 16.45
C ILE A 75 -11.77 -0.40 16.44
N ILE A 76 -10.45 -0.33 16.45
CA ILE A 76 -9.71 0.93 16.43
C ILE A 76 -9.00 1.08 15.11
N VAL A 77 -9.18 2.23 14.46
CA VAL A 77 -8.39 2.63 13.29
C VAL A 77 -7.06 3.20 13.80
N LYS A 78 -5.99 2.45 13.60
CA LYS A 78 -4.63 2.78 14.12
C LYS A 78 -3.89 3.74 13.20
N ARG A 79 -3.94 3.50 11.90
CA ARG A 79 -3.24 4.30 10.88
C ARG A 79 -4.04 4.36 9.59
N VAL A 80 -3.98 5.48 8.93
CA VAL A 80 -4.60 5.70 7.61
C VAL A 80 -3.62 6.44 6.72
N GLU A 81 -3.35 5.86 5.56
CA GLU A 81 -2.59 6.50 4.50
C GLU A 81 -3.37 6.42 3.19
N ARG A 82 -3.39 7.53 2.44
CA ARG A 82 -4.18 7.57 1.21
C ARG A 82 -3.62 8.50 0.14
N ILE A 83 -3.88 8.13 -1.09
CA ILE A 83 -3.79 8.98 -2.27
C ILE A 83 -5.23 9.28 -2.69
N PRO A 84 -5.73 10.52 -2.45
CA PRO A 84 -7.15 10.85 -2.64
C PRO A 84 -7.67 10.52 -4.03
N GLY A 85 -8.76 9.74 -4.11
CA GLY A 85 -9.37 9.31 -5.36
C GLY A 85 -8.69 8.14 -6.07
N GLU A 86 -7.59 7.61 -5.53
CA GLU A 86 -6.85 6.49 -6.13
C GLU A 86 -6.83 5.26 -5.22
N LYS A 87 -6.15 5.35 -4.10
CA LYS A 87 -5.95 4.22 -3.18
C LYS A 87 -5.78 4.69 -1.74
N ALA A 88 -6.20 3.85 -0.80
CA ALA A 88 -5.94 4.04 0.61
C ALA A 88 -5.56 2.71 1.28
N LYS A 89 -4.79 2.80 2.36
CA LYS A 89 -4.53 1.71 3.30
C LYS A 89 -4.98 2.12 4.69
N VAL A 90 -5.72 1.25 5.35
CA VAL A 90 -6.27 1.48 6.70
C VAL A 90 -5.88 0.32 7.59
N ALA A 91 -5.08 0.60 8.61
CA ALA A 91 -4.69 -0.38 9.60
C ALA A 91 -5.66 -0.34 10.78
N VAL A 92 -6.29 -1.47 11.06
CA VAL A 92 -7.30 -1.66 12.10
C VAL A 92 -6.88 -2.71 13.11
N GLU A 93 -7.34 -2.57 14.34
CA GLU A 93 -7.06 -3.50 15.43
C GLU A 93 -8.32 -3.70 16.27
N SER A 94 -8.52 -4.90 16.81
CA SER A 94 -9.49 -5.16 17.88
C SER A 94 -8.77 -5.75 19.08
N TYR A 95 -9.19 -5.33 20.28
CA TYR A 95 -8.73 -5.93 21.54
C TYR A 95 -9.58 -7.17 21.94
N ASP A 96 -10.69 -7.41 21.25
CA ASP A 96 -11.49 -8.62 21.41
C ASP A 96 -11.08 -9.66 20.36
N GLU A 97 -10.43 -10.73 20.79
CA GLU A 97 -9.94 -11.81 19.91
C GLU A 97 -11.06 -12.52 19.11
N ARG A 98 -12.32 -12.36 19.54
CA ARG A 98 -13.48 -12.92 18.84
C ARG A 98 -13.90 -12.10 17.63
N ILE A 99 -13.37 -10.87 17.48
CA ILE A 99 -13.70 -9.96 16.38
C ILE A 99 -12.57 -10.00 15.36
N ASP A 100 -12.89 -10.40 14.13
CA ASP A 100 -12.02 -10.14 12.99
C ASP A 100 -12.18 -8.68 12.54
N PRO A 101 -11.21 -7.79 12.84
CA PRO A 101 -11.38 -6.36 12.56
C PRO A 101 -11.41 -6.06 11.06
N VAL A 102 -10.70 -6.82 10.24
CA VAL A 102 -10.70 -6.63 8.78
C VAL A 102 -12.03 -7.08 8.18
N GLY A 103 -12.48 -8.28 8.54
CA GLY A 103 -13.75 -8.82 8.07
C GLY A 103 -14.95 -7.95 8.47
N ALA A 104 -14.95 -7.42 9.70
CA ALA A 104 -16.00 -6.52 10.18
C ALA A 104 -16.02 -5.19 9.41
N CYS A 105 -14.85 -4.61 9.13
CA CYS A 105 -14.75 -3.36 8.35
C CYS A 105 -15.16 -3.54 6.89
N VAL A 106 -14.77 -4.65 6.26
CA VAL A 106 -15.12 -4.94 4.87
C VAL A 106 -16.62 -5.28 4.73
N GLY A 107 -17.14 -6.09 5.68
CA GLY A 107 -18.49 -6.59 5.67
C GLY A 107 -18.71 -7.70 4.64
N MET A 108 -19.85 -8.37 4.71
CA MET A 108 -20.19 -9.45 3.78
C MET A 108 -20.18 -8.95 2.32
N LYS A 109 -19.36 -9.58 1.48
CA LYS A 109 -19.16 -9.19 0.06
C LYS A 109 -18.82 -7.70 -0.13
N GLY A 110 -18.16 -7.08 0.85
CA GLY A 110 -17.79 -5.68 0.78
C GLY A 110 -18.92 -4.69 1.07
N SER A 111 -20.02 -5.13 1.65
CA SER A 111 -21.24 -4.30 1.83
C SER A 111 -21.00 -3.00 2.59
N ARG A 112 -20.10 -3.01 3.58
CA ARG A 112 -19.78 -1.82 4.37
C ARG A 112 -18.73 -0.94 3.69
N ILE A 113 -17.64 -1.53 3.23
CA ILE A 113 -16.54 -0.77 2.62
C ILE A 113 -16.95 -0.10 1.30
N HIS A 114 -17.88 -0.68 0.53
CA HIS A 114 -18.35 -0.11 -0.73
C HIS A 114 -19.02 1.27 -0.57
N GLY A 115 -19.71 1.52 0.56
CA GLY A 115 -20.26 2.83 0.88
C GLY A 115 -19.17 3.89 0.99
N ILE A 116 -18.11 3.56 1.73
CA ILE A 116 -16.95 4.41 1.93
C ILE A 116 -16.18 4.63 0.62
N VAL A 117 -15.92 3.56 -0.13
CA VAL A 117 -15.24 3.63 -1.44
C VAL A 117 -15.96 4.59 -2.39
N ARG A 118 -17.29 4.51 -2.43
CA ARG A 118 -18.12 5.38 -3.28
C ARG A 118 -18.04 6.85 -2.87
N GLU A 119 -18.06 7.12 -1.57
CA GLU A 119 -17.92 8.48 -1.03
C GLU A 119 -16.54 9.09 -1.37
N LEU A 120 -15.50 8.25 -1.45
CA LEU A 120 -14.13 8.66 -1.77
C LEU A 120 -13.80 8.70 -3.27
N GLY A 121 -14.80 8.66 -4.15
CA GLY A 121 -14.59 8.75 -5.60
C GLY A 121 -14.10 7.44 -6.23
N ASN A 122 -14.50 6.30 -5.67
CA ASN A 122 -14.17 4.94 -6.13
C ASN A 122 -12.67 4.56 -6.03
N GLY A 123 -11.91 5.23 -5.18
CA GLY A 123 -10.56 4.79 -4.83
C GLY A 123 -10.57 3.46 -4.07
N ASN A 124 -9.62 2.57 -4.37
CA ASN A 124 -9.50 1.28 -3.68
C ASN A 124 -9.05 1.46 -2.23
N ILE A 125 -9.63 0.71 -1.30
CA ILE A 125 -9.27 0.73 0.12
C ILE A 125 -8.80 -0.66 0.54
N ASP A 126 -7.54 -0.77 0.95
CA ASP A 126 -6.98 -1.96 1.55
C ASP A 126 -7.08 -1.83 3.08
N VAL A 127 -7.89 -2.69 3.69
CA VAL A 127 -7.99 -2.80 5.15
C VAL A 127 -7.02 -3.86 5.63
N ILE A 128 -6.13 -3.51 6.56
CA ILE A 128 -5.05 -4.36 7.08
C ILE A 128 -5.15 -4.51 8.58
N ASN A 129 -4.89 -5.73 9.05
CA ASN A 129 -4.80 -6.00 10.48
C ASN A 129 -3.50 -5.41 11.05
N TYR A 130 -3.63 -4.45 11.97
CA TYR A 130 -2.48 -3.84 12.64
C TYR A 130 -1.74 -4.88 13.51
N THR A 131 -0.45 -4.70 13.63
CA THR A 131 0.41 -5.45 14.56
C THR A 131 1.62 -4.60 14.92
N SER A 132 2.15 -4.79 16.12
CA SER A 132 3.41 -4.18 16.57
C SER A 132 4.65 -4.86 15.99
N ASN A 133 4.51 -6.07 15.44
CA ASN A 133 5.60 -6.74 14.71
C ASN A 133 5.79 -6.06 13.36
N THR A 134 6.90 -5.34 13.20
CA THR A 134 7.21 -4.52 12.02
C THR A 134 7.25 -5.34 10.74
N SER A 135 7.94 -6.48 10.75
CA SER A 135 8.06 -7.36 9.58
C SER A 135 6.68 -7.87 9.11
N LEU A 136 5.87 -8.34 10.05
CA LEU A 136 4.52 -8.81 9.76
C LEU A 136 3.61 -7.64 9.30
N PHE A 137 3.78 -6.45 9.87
CA PHE A 137 2.99 -5.28 9.45
C PHE A 137 3.32 -4.84 8.03
N ILE A 138 4.61 -4.79 7.66
CA ILE A 138 5.06 -4.48 6.30
C ILE A 138 4.54 -5.52 5.31
N SER A 139 4.64 -6.81 5.66
CA SER A 139 4.11 -7.90 4.82
C SER A 139 2.61 -7.72 4.55
N ARG A 140 1.82 -7.41 5.58
CA ARG A 140 0.38 -7.12 5.44
C ARG A 140 0.12 -5.85 4.63
N ALA A 141 0.93 -4.81 4.82
CA ALA A 141 0.80 -3.55 4.11
C ALA A 141 1.09 -3.68 2.61
N LEU A 142 1.91 -4.63 2.19
CA LEU A 142 2.19 -4.93 0.79
C LEU A 142 1.11 -5.76 0.09
N SER A 143 0.09 -6.23 0.84
CA SER A 143 -1.05 -6.92 0.22
C SER A 143 -1.54 -6.19 -1.04
N PRO A 144 -1.90 -6.93 -2.13
CA PRO A 144 -2.11 -8.38 -2.21
C PRO A 144 -0.85 -9.21 -2.49
N ALA A 145 0.34 -8.60 -2.57
CA ALA A 145 1.58 -9.34 -2.80
C ALA A 145 1.91 -10.27 -1.64
N LYS A 146 2.46 -11.45 -1.97
CA LYS A 146 2.95 -12.42 -1.01
C LYS A 146 4.44 -12.25 -0.84
N VAL A 147 4.88 -11.91 0.36
CA VAL A 147 6.28 -11.69 0.71
C VAL A 147 6.92 -13.02 1.11
N SER A 148 8.13 -13.30 0.58
CA SER A 148 8.93 -14.49 0.96
C SER A 148 9.67 -14.23 2.27
N SER A 149 10.43 -13.13 2.34
CA SER A 149 11.17 -12.73 3.55
C SER A 149 11.33 -11.22 3.63
N ILE A 150 11.62 -10.72 4.84
CA ILE A 150 11.86 -9.31 5.11
C ILE A 150 13.06 -9.17 6.05
N THR A 151 13.99 -8.30 5.68
CA THR A 151 15.09 -7.85 6.54
C THR A 151 14.79 -6.42 6.97
N ILE A 152 14.83 -6.15 8.28
CA ILE A 152 14.53 -4.82 8.84
C ILE A 152 15.83 -4.17 9.33
N ASP A 153 16.07 -2.96 8.90
CA ASP A 153 17.06 -2.03 9.44
C ASP A 153 16.31 -0.96 10.24
N GLU A 154 16.24 -1.14 11.56
CA GLU A 154 15.51 -0.23 12.45
C GLU A 154 16.21 1.12 12.57
N ASP A 155 17.55 1.15 12.53
CA ASP A 155 18.34 2.39 12.69
C ASP A 155 18.11 3.38 11.55
N ASN A 156 17.94 2.86 10.33
CA ASN A 156 17.69 3.66 9.13
C ASN A 156 16.22 3.68 8.69
N SER A 157 15.34 2.99 9.43
CA SER A 157 13.92 2.81 9.06
C SER A 157 13.75 2.29 7.63
N ARG A 158 14.54 1.28 7.26
CA ARG A 158 14.51 0.61 5.95
C ARG A 158 14.10 -0.84 6.09
N ALA A 159 13.42 -1.35 5.06
CA ALA A 159 13.01 -2.73 4.97
C ALA A 159 13.34 -3.29 3.57
N GLU A 160 14.14 -4.32 3.54
CA GLU A 160 14.42 -5.10 2.32
C GLU A 160 13.41 -6.25 2.24
N VAL A 161 12.64 -6.27 1.19
CA VAL A 161 11.54 -7.22 1.01
C VAL A 161 11.82 -8.10 -0.19
N PHE A 162 11.90 -9.40 0.05
CA PHE A 162 12.15 -10.41 -0.98
C PHE A 162 10.85 -11.07 -1.39
N LEU A 163 10.60 -11.10 -2.71
CA LEU A 163 9.37 -11.63 -3.30
C LEU A 163 9.68 -12.47 -4.53
N LYS A 164 8.84 -13.48 -4.76
CA LYS A 164 8.89 -14.21 -6.04
C LYS A 164 8.68 -13.26 -7.22
N PRO A 165 9.27 -13.52 -8.39
CA PRO A 165 9.20 -12.64 -9.56
C PRO A 165 7.78 -12.21 -9.96
N ASP A 166 6.80 -13.13 -9.84
CA ASP A 166 5.38 -12.89 -10.14
C ASP A 166 4.70 -11.94 -9.12
N GLN A 167 5.24 -11.80 -7.90
CA GLN A 167 4.70 -10.96 -6.83
C GLN A 167 5.23 -9.52 -6.84
N VAL A 168 6.37 -9.27 -7.50
CA VAL A 168 7.03 -7.96 -7.50
C VAL A 168 6.12 -6.86 -8.05
N SER A 169 5.46 -7.11 -9.17
CA SER A 169 4.54 -6.13 -9.78
C SER A 169 3.34 -5.82 -8.88
N LEU A 170 2.85 -6.79 -8.11
CA LEU A 170 1.76 -6.61 -7.15
C LEU A 170 2.22 -5.77 -5.95
N ALA A 171 3.44 -6.01 -5.44
CA ALA A 171 4.02 -5.25 -4.35
C ALA A 171 4.20 -3.77 -4.72
N ILE A 172 4.74 -3.49 -5.89
CA ILE A 172 4.94 -2.13 -6.40
C ILE A 172 3.59 -1.46 -6.68
N GLY A 173 2.68 -2.18 -7.36
CA GLY A 173 1.39 -1.65 -7.78
C GLY A 173 1.49 -0.65 -8.93
N ARG A 174 0.34 -0.27 -9.49
CA ARG A 174 0.28 0.68 -10.61
C ARG A 174 0.88 2.03 -10.20
N GLY A 175 1.88 2.50 -10.95
CA GLY A 175 2.58 3.76 -10.66
C GLY A 175 3.26 3.82 -9.29
N GLY A 176 3.63 2.66 -8.71
CA GLY A 176 4.27 2.59 -7.40
C GLY A 176 3.35 2.91 -6.21
N THR A 177 2.03 2.97 -6.42
CA THR A 177 1.10 3.40 -5.36
C THR A 177 1.05 2.44 -4.19
N ASN A 178 1.15 1.13 -4.42
CA ASN A 178 1.05 0.14 -3.37
C ASN A 178 2.26 0.19 -2.42
N ILE A 179 3.48 0.16 -2.98
CA ILE A 179 4.71 0.20 -2.18
C ILE A 179 4.85 1.54 -1.44
N ARG A 180 4.51 2.67 -2.08
CA ARG A 180 4.55 3.99 -1.44
C ARG A 180 3.60 4.10 -0.25
N LEU A 181 2.37 3.62 -0.38
CA LEU A 181 1.41 3.60 0.73
C LEU A 181 1.82 2.61 1.81
N ALA A 182 2.40 1.46 1.45
CA ALA A 182 2.93 0.50 2.41
C ALA A 182 4.10 1.10 3.21
N GLY A 183 4.99 1.83 2.56
CA GLY A 183 6.07 2.56 3.22
C GLY A 183 5.54 3.64 4.16
N SER A 184 4.63 4.50 3.68
CA SER A 184 4.02 5.56 4.51
C SER A 184 3.31 5.00 5.74
N ILE A 185 2.48 3.96 5.60
CA ILE A 185 1.69 3.42 6.71
C ILE A 185 2.56 2.66 7.73
N SER A 186 3.64 2.04 7.28
CA SER A 186 4.58 1.34 8.16
C SER A 186 5.59 2.29 8.80
N GLY A 187 5.94 3.39 8.14
CA GLY A 187 6.99 4.31 8.54
C GLY A 187 8.39 3.85 8.10
N TYR A 188 8.47 2.94 7.12
CA TYR A 188 9.72 2.38 6.61
C TYR A 188 9.86 2.67 5.12
N GLU A 189 11.08 2.93 4.67
CA GLU A 189 11.44 2.88 3.26
C GLU A 189 11.55 1.42 2.84
N ILE A 190 10.78 1.02 1.81
CA ILE A 190 10.68 -0.38 1.39
C ILE A 190 11.40 -0.55 0.06
N ASP A 191 12.45 -1.39 0.08
CA ASP A 191 13.17 -1.84 -1.09
C ASP A 191 12.72 -3.26 -1.46
N VAL A 192 12.38 -3.47 -2.73
CA VAL A 192 11.89 -4.75 -3.23
C VAL A 192 12.95 -5.46 -4.04
N TYR A 193 13.25 -6.70 -3.66
CA TYR A 193 14.18 -7.60 -4.32
C TYR A 193 13.45 -8.84 -4.83
N ARG A 194 13.94 -9.39 -5.92
CA ARG A 194 13.46 -10.68 -6.41
C ARG A 194 14.08 -11.79 -5.57
N ASP A 195 13.23 -12.62 -5.00
CA ASP A 195 13.61 -13.88 -4.41
C ASP A 195 13.77 -14.87 -5.58
N VAL A 196 14.98 -14.94 -6.08
CA VAL A 196 15.35 -15.92 -7.10
C VAL A 196 15.68 -17.18 -6.32
N ASP A 197 14.85 -18.19 -6.41
CA ASP A 197 15.23 -19.52 -5.91
C ASP A 197 16.53 -19.90 -6.61
N ASP A 198 17.64 -19.98 -5.85
CA ASP A 198 18.93 -20.54 -6.31
C ASP A 198 18.82 -22.01 -6.75
N THR A 199 17.60 -22.54 -6.76
CA THR A 199 17.29 -23.93 -7.10
C THR A 199 16.90 -24.13 -8.56
N GLU A 200 16.57 -23.10 -9.32
CA GLU A 200 16.44 -23.21 -10.78
C GLU A 200 17.83 -23.16 -11.41
N ASP A 201 18.45 -24.33 -11.45
CA ASP A 201 19.72 -24.55 -12.13
C ASP A 201 19.44 -24.55 -13.65
N VAL A 202 19.93 -23.53 -14.34
CA VAL A 202 19.70 -23.34 -15.78
C VAL A 202 20.74 -24.13 -16.56
N ALA A 203 20.28 -24.97 -17.49
CA ALA A 203 21.17 -25.74 -18.35
C ALA A 203 22.04 -24.81 -19.21
N LEU A 204 23.32 -25.07 -19.32
CA LEU A 204 24.24 -24.26 -20.15
C LEU A 204 23.80 -24.17 -21.61
N ALA A 205 23.00 -25.12 -22.09
CA ALA A 205 22.45 -25.11 -23.45
C ALA A 205 21.49 -23.92 -23.71
N GLU A 206 20.94 -23.29 -22.66
CA GLU A 206 20.06 -22.13 -22.80
C GLU A 206 20.83 -20.82 -23.07
N PHE A 207 22.16 -20.83 -22.87
CA PHE A 207 23.04 -19.67 -23.09
C PHE A 207 23.73 -19.68 -24.46
N VAL A 208 23.27 -20.49 -25.41
CA VAL A 208 23.87 -20.61 -26.77
C VAL A 208 23.93 -19.30 -27.53
N ASP A 209 23.00 -18.37 -27.25
CA ASP A 209 22.96 -17.06 -27.88
C ASP A 209 23.90 -16.03 -27.23
N GLU A 210 24.41 -16.34 -26.00
CA GLU A 210 25.25 -15.44 -25.20
C GLU A 210 26.69 -15.95 -25.04
N ILE A 211 26.90 -17.27 -25.11
CA ILE A 211 28.20 -17.93 -24.95
C ILE A 211 28.50 -18.79 -26.17
N ASP A 212 29.72 -18.65 -26.69
CA ASP A 212 30.16 -19.45 -27.83
C ASP A 212 30.00 -20.98 -27.57
N GLY A 213 29.39 -21.68 -28.52
CA GLY A 213 29.01 -23.09 -28.37
C GLY A 213 30.19 -24.00 -27.97
N TRP A 214 31.43 -23.73 -28.46
CA TRP A 214 32.60 -24.47 -28.11
C TRP A 214 32.98 -24.37 -26.59
N ILE A 215 32.68 -23.21 -25.94
CA ILE A 215 32.88 -23.01 -24.51
C ILE A 215 31.88 -23.86 -23.72
N ILE A 216 30.64 -23.91 -24.18
CA ILE A 216 29.57 -24.72 -23.58
C ILE A 216 29.95 -26.21 -23.67
N ASP A 217 30.46 -26.66 -24.81
CA ASP A 217 30.89 -28.04 -25.02
C ASP A 217 32.07 -28.39 -24.10
N GLU A 218 33.03 -27.48 -23.92
CA GLU A 218 34.18 -27.69 -23.04
C GLU A 218 33.77 -27.73 -21.57
N LEU A 219 32.88 -26.85 -21.13
CA LEU A 219 32.32 -26.86 -19.78
C LEU A 219 31.56 -28.16 -19.48
N LYS A 220 30.81 -28.70 -20.44
CA LYS A 220 30.15 -29.99 -20.32
C LYS A 220 31.15 -31.15 -20.22
N ASN A 221 32.23 -31.10 -20.98
CA ASN A 221 33.29 -32.13 -20.95
C ASN A 221 33.95 -32.25 -19.56
N ILE A 222 34.01 -31.13 -18.80
CA ILE A 222 34.52 -31.12 -17.43
C ILE A 222 33.46 -31.41 -16.37
N GLY A 223 32.21 -31.71 -16.78
CA GLY A 223 31.11 -32.10 -15.89
C GLY A 223 30.24 -30.93 -15.40
N CYS A 224 30.31 -29.78 -16.08
CA CYS A 224 29.48 -28.64 -15.79
C CYS A 224 28.34 -28.55 -16.81
N ASP A 225 27.19 -29.12 -16.51
CA ASP A 225 26.02 -29.11 -17.41
C ASP A 225 25.13 -27.90 -17.20
N THR A 226 25.30 -27.15 -16.10
CA THR A 226 24.41 -26.11 -15.64
C THR A 226 25.17 -24.85 -15.18
N ALA A 227 24.51 -23.70 -15.19
CA ALA A 227 25.09 -22.43 -14.75
C ALA A 227 25.60 -22.50 -13.30
N LYS A 228 24.87 -23.19 -12.42
CA LYS A 228 25.23 -23.35 -11.01
C LYS A 228 26.52 -24.15 -10.87
N SER A 229 26.66 -25.25 -11.60
CA SER A 229 27.88 -26.09 -11.58
C SER A 229 29.12 -25.31 -12.02
N VAL A 230 28.99 -24.33 -12.93
CA VAL A 230 30.08 -23.43 -13.33
C VAL A 230 30.41 -22.43 -12.23
N LEU A 231 29.40 -21.84 -11.58
CA LEU A 231 29.58 -20.85 -10.52
C LEU A 231 30.16 -21.43 -9.23
N GLU A 232 29.99 -22.72 -9.00
CA GLU A 232 30.60 -23.45 -7.88
C GLU A 232 32.11 -23.69 -8.06
N LEU A 233 32.63 -23.55 -9.28
CA LEU A 233 34.06 -23.66 -9.57
C LEU A 233 34.79 -22.35 -9.30
N SER A 234 35.94 -22.42 -8.65
CA SER A 234 36.83 -21.28 -8.53
C SER A 234 37.50 -20.95 -9.88
N SER A 235 37.86 -19.69 -10.11
CA SER A 235 38.57 -19.28 -11.34
C SER A 235 39.85 -20.04 -11.59
N THR A 236 40.51 -20.57 -10.52
CA THR A 236 41.71 -21.39 -10.62
C THR A 236 41.40 -22.82 -11.06
N GLU A 237 40.27 -23.38 -10.71
CA GLU A 237 39.81 -24.70 -11.15
C GLU A 237 39.36 -24.70 -12.61
N LEU A 238 38.72 -23.62 -13.05
CA LEU A 238 38.32 -23.40 -14.46
C LEU A 238 39.53 -23.32 -15.40
N VAL A 239 40.68 -22.80 -14.93
CA VAL A 239 41.91 -22.66 -15.75
C VAL A 239 42.77 -23.92 -15.76
N GLN A 240 42.62 -24.78 -14.74
CA GLN A 240 43.43 -26.03 -14.60
C GLN A 240 42.79 -27.27 -15.18
N ARG A 241 41.52 -27.18 -15.59
CA ARG A 241 40.79 -28.27 -16.25
C ARG A 241 40.56 -27.98 -17.73
#